data_6e2ae5118bfacab2f22bbd71c254823a
#
_entry.id   6e2ae5118bfacab2f22bbd71c254823a
#
_cell.length_a   1.000
_cell.length_b   1.000
_cell.length_c   1.000
_cell.angle_alpha   90.00
_cell.angle_beta   90.00
_cell.angle_gamma   90.00
#
_symmetry.space_group_name_H-M   'P 1'
#
loop_
_entity.id
_entity.type
_entity.pdbx_description
1 polymer ?
#
loop_
_entity_poly.entity_id
_entity_poly.type
_entity_poly.pdbx_seq_one_letter_code
_entity_poly.pdbx_strand_id
1 'polypeptide(L)'
;MGVLMMKNYNWATLGCGVIANELAQAMAAHGRTLYGVANRTHSKAVDFAKKYGVTKVYDQIEDIFSDPEVDIIYISTPHNTHIKYLRQALAAGKHVLCEKSITLNAAELTEAKQLAEKNNVILAEAMTLYHMPIY
;
A
#
# COMPACT_ATOMS: atom_id res chain seq x y z
N MET A 1 -9.37 21.87 0.68
CA MET A 1 -8.00 21.46 1.04
C MET A 1 -7.87 21.12 2.51
N GLY A 2 -8.23 21.99 3.42
CA GLY A 2 -8.08 21.74 4.84
C GLY A 2 -8.79 20.49 5.35
N VAL A 3 -9.98 20.24 4.83
CA VAL A 3 -10.75 19.05 5.23
C VAL A 3 -10.03 17.75 4.84
N LEU A 4 -9.47 17.70 3.62
CA LEU A 4 -8.74 16.52 3.17
C LEU A 4 -7.46 16.30 3.99
N MET A 5 -6.78 17.38 4.35
CA MET A 5 -5.55 17.28 5.14
C MET A 5 -5.82 16.82 6.57
N MET A 6 -7.03 17.04 7.08
CA MET A 6 -7.41 16.62 8.43
C MET A 6 -7.91 15.20 8.49
N LYS A 7 -8.22 14.59 7.35
CA LYS A 7 -8.67 13.21 7.34
C LYS A 7 -7.49 12.26 7.53
N ASN A 8 -7.61 11.37 8.50
CA ASN A 8 -6.62 10.33 8.73
C ASN A 8 -7.01 9.07 7.96
N TYR A 9 -6.21 8.74 6.96
CA TYR A 9 -6.40 7.51 6.20
C TYR A 9 -5.71 6.35 6.91
N ASN A 10 -6.34 5.20 6.86
CA ASN A 10 -5.73 3.97 7.35
C ASN A 10 -4.91 3.34 6.23
N TRP A 11 -3.62 3.25 6.45
CA TRP A 11 -2.68 2.64 5.52
C TRP A 11 -2.42 1.20 5.90
N ALA A 12 -2.37 0.30 4.93
CA ALA A 12 -1.93 -1.07 5.12
C ALA A 12 -0.82 -1.37 4.12
N THR A 13 0.16 -2.15 4.55
CA THR A 13 1.26 -2.55 3.66
C THR A 13 1.09 -3.99 3.20
N LEU A 14 1.23 -4.20 1.91
CA LEU A 14 1.31 -5.52 1.30
C LEU A 14 2.78 -5.76 0.96
N GLY A 15 3.41 -6.60 1.77
CA GLY A 15 4.86 -6.77 1.78
C GLY A 15 5.47 -6.09 3.00
N CYS A 16 6.52 -6.69 3.55
CA CYS A 16 7.17 -6.19 4.76
C CYS A 16 8.70 -6.25 4.68
N GLY A 17 9.25 -6.00 3.49
CA GLY A 17 10.69 -5.94 3.26
C GLY A 17 11.29 -4.59 3.65
N VAL A 18 12.50 -4.33 3.14
CA VAL A 18 13.26 -3.13 3.48
C VAL A 18 12.46 -1.86 3.24
N ILE A 19 11.82 -1.77 2.08
CA ILE A 19 11.08 -0.56 1.69
C ILE A 19 9.87 -0.34 2.60
N ALA A 20 9.16 -1.40 2.95
CA ALA A 20 8.02 -1.28 3.86
C ALA A 20 8.48 -0.83 5.26
N ASN A 21 9.65 -1.30 5.71
CA ASN A 21 10.26 -0.84 6.95
C ASN A 21 10.56 0.66 6.90
N GLU A 22 11.09 1.15 5.78
CA GLU A 22 11.35 2.56 5.60
C GLU A 22 10.07 3.40 5.67
N LEU A 23 8.99 2.91 5.06
CA LEU A 23 7.69 3.57 5.14
C LEU A 23 7.19 3.64 6.59
N ALA A 24 7.27 2.52 7.31
CA ALA A 24 6.83 2.47 8.70
C ALA A 24 7.64 3.44 9.57
N GLN A 25 8.94 3.52 9.35
CA GLN A 25 9.80 4.45 10.08
C GLN A 25 9.46 5.91 9.76
N ALA A 26 9.22 6.22 8.50
CA ALA A 26 8.85 7.57 8.08
C ALA A 26 7.51 7.98 8.70
N MET A 27 6.54 7.07 8.72
CA MET A 27 5.24 7.34 9.35
C MET A 27 5.39 7.59 10.84
N ALA A 28 6.22 6.76 11.52
CA ALA A 28 6.45 6.91 12.95
C ALA A 28 7.09 8.28 13.29
N ALA A 29 7.96 8.76 12.42
CA ALA A 29 8.59 10.07 12.59
C ALA A 29 7.55 11.21 12.54
N HIS A 30 6.41 10.96 11.94
CA HIS A 30 5.30 11.92 11.86
C HIS A 30 4.14 11.55 12.81
N GLY A 31 4.40 10.69 13.79
CA GLY A 31 3.39 10.30 14.77
C GLY A 31 2.28 9.41 14.21
N ARG A 32 2.55 8.69 13.12
CA ARG A 32 1.56 7.83 12.46
C ARG A 32 2.00 6.38 12.48
N THR A 33 1.02 5.48 12.39
CA THR A 33 1.25 4.04 12.42
C THR A 33 0.46 3.38 11.31
N LEU A 34 1.05 2.36 10.70
CA LEU A 34 0.33 1.52 9.75
C LEU A 34 -0.79 0.78 10.48
N TYR A 35 -1.95 0.72 9.85
CA TYR A 35 -3.09 0.00 10.39
C TYR A 35 -2.97 -1.50 10.20
N GLY A 36 -2.49 -1.94 9.02
CA GLY A 36 -2.45 -3.36 8.69
C GLY A 36 -1.21 -3.77 7.93
N VAL A 37 -0.89 -5.05 7.99
CA VAL A 37 0.20 -5.66 7.24
C VAL A 37 -0.19 -7.05 6.77
N ALA A 38 0.06 -7.32 5.49
CA ALA A 38 -0.06 -8.63 4.89
C ALA A 38 1.26 -8.98 4.22
N ASN A 39 1.65 -10.24 4.30
CA ASN A 39 2.86 -10.72 3.67
C ASN A 39 2.71 -12.20 3.31
N ARG A 40 3.33 -12.58 2.21
CA ARG A 40 3.32 -13.98 1.77
C ARG A 40 3.81 -14.92 2.87
N THR A 41 4.84 -14.51 3.62
CA THR A 41 5.31 -15.25 4.79
C THR A 41 4.68 -14.61 6.03
N HIS A 42 3.68 -15.26 6.59
CA HIS A 42 2.88 -14.73 7.69
C HIS A 42 3.72 -14.36 8.91
N SER A 43 4.71 -15.19 9.26
CA SER A 43 5.57 -14.91 10.41
C SER A 43 6.32 -13.58 10.28
N LYS A 44 6.69 -13.20 9.06
CA LYS A 44 7.35 -11.91 8.82
C LYS A 44 6.39 -10.76 9.04
N ALA A 45 5.12 -10.93 8.67
CA ALA A 45 4.10 -9.92 8.94
C ALA A 45 3.88 -9.74 10.44
N VAL A 46 3.86 -10.83 11.19
CA VAL A 46 3.73 -10.79 12.66
C VAL A 46 4.90 -10.02 13.28
N ASP A 47 6.13 -10.33 12.86
CA ASP A 47 7.31 -9.65 13.39
C ASP A 47 7.30 -8.16 13.04
N PHE A 48 6.94 -7.83 11.81
CA PHE A 48 6.80 -6.45 11.37
C PHE A 48 5.76 -5.69 12.22
N ALA A 49 4.64 -6.31 12.48
CA ALA A 49 3.58 -5.70 13.28
C ALA A 49 4.04 -5.42 14.71
N LYS A 50 4.78 -6.35 15.30
CA LYS A 50 5.34 -6.15 16.65
C LYS A 50 6.35 -5.01 16.67
N LYS A 51 7.17 -4.91 15.65
CA LYS A 51 8.21 -3.88 15.57
C LYS A 51 7.64 -2.48 15.46
N TYR A 52 6.55 -2.31 14.73
CA TYR A 52 6.01 -0.98 14.43
C TYR A 52 4.64 -0.71 15.04
N GLY A 53 4.14 -1.60 15.86
CA GLY A 53 2.84 -1.40 16.51
C GLY A 53 1.66 -1.43 15.54
N VAL A 54 1.74 -2.26 14.50
CA VAL A 54 0.68 -2.38 13.51
C VAL A 54 -0.52 -3.10 14.13
N THR A 55 -1.71 -2.54 13.95
CA THR A 55 -2.92 -3.01 14.61
C THR A 55 -3.36 -4.38 14.08
N LYS A 56 -3.31 -4.59 12.77
CA LYS A 56 -3.87 -5.78 12.15
C LYS A 56 -2.87 -6.53 11.30
N VAL A 57 -2.76 -7.84 11.53
CA VAL A 57 -1.99 -8.75 10.69
C VAL A 57 -2.98 -9.64 9.98
N TYR A 58 -2.92 -9.69 8.65
CA TYR A 58 -3.84 -10.50 7.86
C TYR A 58 -3.30 -11.91 7.69
N ASP A 59 -4.14 -12.91 7.94
CA ASP A 59 -3.77 -14.32 7.78
C ASP A 59 -3.61 -14.67 6.31
N GLN A 60 -4.48 -14.11 5.47
CA GLN A 60 -4.43 -14.27 4.01
C GLN A 60 -4.20 -12.92 3.38
N ILE A 61 -3.37 -12.87 2.33
CA ILE A 61 -3.11 -11.60 1.63
C ILE A 61 -4.41 -10.97 1.15
N GLU A 62 -5.33 -11.77 0.66
CA GLU A 62 -6.59 -11.30 0.09
C GLU A 62 -7.46 -10.54 1.09
N ASP A 63 -7.27 -10.79 2.37
CA ASP A 63 -8.05 -10.13 3.42
C ASP A 63 -7.77 -8.63 3.49
N ILE A 64 -6.59 -8.19 3.04
CA ILE A 64 -6.25 -6.76 3.02
C ILE A 64 -7.17 -5.99 2.07
N PHE A 65 -7.62 -6.61 0.99
CA PHE A 65 -8.47 -5.95 0.00
C PHE A 65 -9.91 -5.85 0.45
N SER A 66 -10.35 -6.75 1.31
CA SER A 66 -11.75 -6.80 1.77
C SER A 66 -11.97 -6.10 3.11
N ASP A 67 -10.93 -5.61 3.74
CA ASP A 67 -11.06 -4.92 5.02
C ASP A 67 -11.59 -3.49 4.80
N PRO A 68 -12.81 -3.17 5.25
CA PRO A 68 -13.39 -1.85 5.03
C PRO A 68 -12.66 -0.73 5.76
N GLU A 69 -11.83 -1.06 6.75
CA GLU A 69 -11.07 -0.07 7.51
C GLU A 69 -9.82 0.39 6.78
N VAL A 70 -9.41 -0.31 5.72
CA VAL A 70 -8.22 0.06 4.93
C VAL A 70 -8.61 1.05 3.84
N ASP A 71 -7.93 2.18 3.81
CA ASP A 71 -8.15 3.22 2.78
C ASP A 71 -7.10 3.16 1.69
N ILE A 72 -5.84 2.96 2.06
CA ILE A 72 -4.70 3.02 1.15
C ILE A 72 -3.85 1.77 1.34
N ILE A 73 -3.51 1.12 0.24
CA ILE A 73 -2.62 -0.04 0.27
C ILE A 73 -1.28 0.34 -0.36
N TYR A 74 -0.20 0.11 0.39
CA TYR A 74 1.15 0.24 -0.12
C TYR A 74 1.64 -1.12 -0.59
N ILE A 75 1.94 -1.27 -1.89
CA ILE A 75 2.38 -2.53 -2.47
C ILE A 75 3.89 -2.49 -2.66
N SER A 76 4.60 -3.37 -1.95
CA SER A 76 6.06 -3.48 -2.03
C SER A 76 6.51 -4.93 -2.26
N THR A 77 5.66 -5.74 -2.84
CA THR A 77 5.95 -7.13 -3.21
C THR A 77 6.79 -7.18 -4.48
N PRO A 78 7.30 -8.36 -4.90
CA PRO A 78 8.07 -8.46 -6.14
C PRO A 78 7.32 -7.93 -7.36
N HIS A 79 8.06 -7.35 -8.31
CA HIS A 79 7.49 -6.66 -9.47
C HIS A 79 6.49 -7.49 -10.25
N ASN A 80 6.75 -8.78 -10.42
CA ASN A 80 5.87 -9.65 -11.21
C ASN A 80 4.52 -9.92 -10.53
N THR A 81 4.36 -9.54 -9.26
CA THR A 81 3.10 -9.69 -8.54
C THR A 81 2.25 -8.44 -8.55
N HIS A 82 2.81 -7.30 -8.96
CA HIS A 82 2.11 -6.02 -8.85
C HIS A 82 0.78 -6.00 -9.56
N ILE A 83 0.72 -6.46 -10.82
CA ILE A 83 -0.53 -6.39 -11.58
C ILE A 83 -1.65 -7.20 -10.91
N LYS A 84 -1.31 -8.36 -10.36
CA LYS A 84 -2.27 -9.20 -9.64
C LYS A 84 -2.90 -8.43 -8.47
N TYR A 85 -2.06 -7.79 -7.66
CA TYR A 85 -2.53 -7.08 -6.48
C TYR A 85 -3.17 -5.73 -6.82
N LEU A 86 -2.68 -5.08 -7.87
CA LEU A 86 -3.31 -3.85 -8.37
C LEU A 86 -4.75 -4.11 -8.80
N ARG A 87 -4.99 -5.19 -9.53
CA ARG A 87 -6.34 -5.56 -9.95
C ARG A 87 -7.27 -5.70 -8.75
N GLN A 88 -6.80 -6.42 -7.72
CA GLN A 88 -7.62 -6.68 -6.54
C GLN A 88 -7.85 -5.42 -5.70
N ALA A 89 -6.80 -4.65 -5.45
CA ALA A 89 -6.90 -3.45 -4.63
C ALA A 89 -7.77 -2.38 -5.27
N LEU A 90 -7.56 -2.11 -6.56
CA LEU A 90 -8.30 -1.08 -7.26
C LEU A 90 -9.76 -1.45 -7.45
N ALA A 91 -10.04 -2.73 -7.76
CA ALA A 91 -11.42 -3.22 -7.87
C ALA A 91 -12.14 -3.16 -6.52
N ALA A 92 -11.42 -3.28 -5.41
CA ALA A 92 -11.98 -3.16 -4.08
C ALA A 92 -12.19 -1.71 -3.63
N GLY A 93 -11.85 -0.75 -4.48
CA GLY A 93 -12.03 0.66 -4.15
C GLY A 93 -10.94 1.24 -3.24
N LYS A 94 -9.77 0.62 -3.20
CA LYS A 94 -8.66 1.11 -2.38
C LYS A 94 -7.75 2.02 -3.20
N HIS A 95 -7.26 3.08 -2.56
CA HIS A 95 -6.16 3.85 -3.12
C HIS A 95 -4.90 3.02 -3.02
N VAL A 96 -3.99 3.18 -3.98
CA VAL A 96 -2.78 2.37 -4.04
C VAL A 96 -1.55 3.23 -4.26
N LEU A 97 -0.53 3.00 -3.44
CA LEU A 97 0.82 3.46 -3.66
C LEU A 97 1.65 2.21 -3.94
N CYS A 98 2.16 2.08 -5.15
CA CYS A 98 2.87 0.87 -5.58
C CYS A 98 4.34 1.18 -5.87
N GLU A 99 5.22 0.31 -5.37
CA GLU A 99 6.65 0.44 -5.63
C GLU A 99 6.98 0.28 -7.11
N LYS A 100 8.10 0.85 -7.50
CA LYS A 100 8.66 0.74 -8.85
C LYS A 100 9.09 -0.71 -9.12
N SER A 101 9.07 -1.21 -10.29
CA SER A 101 8.28 -0.69 -11.40
C SER A 101 6.84 -1.09 -11.17
N ILE A 102 5.94 -0.14 -11.34
CA ILE A 102 4.55 -0.37 -11.00
C ILE A 102 3.94 -1.55 -11.77
N THR A 103 4.28 -1.66 -13.05
CA THR A 103 3.87 -2.78 -13.89
C THR A 103 5.04 -3.23 -14.78
N LEU A 104 4.90 -4.42 -15.38
CA LEU A 104 5.95 -4.98 -16.25
C LEU A 104 5.89 -4.43 -17.67
N ASN A 105 4.74 -3.90 -18.10
CA ASN A 105 4.58 -3.39 -19.45
C ASN A 105 3.46 -2.33 -19.51
N ALA A 106 3.37 -1.68 -20.67
CA ALA A 106 2.41 -0.59 -20.87
C ALA A 106 0.96 -1.06 -20.83
N ALA A 107 0.68 -2.28 -21.29
CA ALA A 107 -0.69 -2.81 -21.29
C ALA A 107 -1.20 -2.99 -19.86
N GLU A 108 -0.37 -3.52 -18.97
CA GLU A 108 -0.72 -3.66 -17.56
C GLU A 108 -0.92 -2.30 -16.89
N LEU A 109 -0.08 -1.33 -17.22
CA LEU A 109 -0.20 0.01 -16.67
C LEU A 109 -1.52 0.66 -17.12
N THR A 110 -1.86 0.51 -18.40
CA THR A 110 -3.13 1.02 -18.93
C THR A 110 -4.32 0.39 -18.21
N GLU A 111 -4.28 -0.92 -18.02
CA GLU A 111 -5.34 -1.64 -17.29
C GLU A 111 -5.47 -1.10 -15.87
N ALA A 112 -4.37 -0.93 -15.16
CA ALA A 112 -4.39 -0.44 -13.78
C ALA A 112 -4.96 0.99 -13.70
N LYS A 113 -4.55 1.86 -14.63
CA LYS A 113 -5.08 3.23 -14.69
C LYS A 113 -6.58 3.25 -14.94
N GLN A 114 -7.05 2.39 -15.85
CA GLN A 114 -8.49 2.30 -16.14
C GLN A 114 -9.28 1.81 -14.93
N LEU A 115 -8.75 0.83 -14.20
CA LEU A 115 -9.38 0.35 -12.97
C LEU A 115 -9.45 1.44 -11.90
N ALA A 116 -8.39 2.23 -11.76
CA ALA A 116 -8.37 3.34 -10.81
C ALA A 116 -9.42 4.38 -11.16
N GLU A 117 -9.52 4.76 -12.43
CA GLU A 117 -10.53 5.71 -12.89
C GLU A 117 -11.94 5.19 -12.68
N LYS A 118 -12.18 3.94 -13.06
CA LYS A 118 -13.49 3.30 -12.93
C LYS A 118 -13.96 3.28 -11.47
N ASN A 119 -13.05 3.05 -10.55
CA ASN A 119 -13.38 2.94 -9.13
C ASN A 119 -13.16 4.23 -8.36
N ASN A 120 -12.81 5.30 -9.06
CA ASN A 120 -12.60 6.65 -8.50
C ASN A 120 -11.60 6.64 -7.34
N VAL A 121 -10.47 5.98 -7.54
CA VAL A 121 -9.39 5.91 -6.57
C VAL A 121 -8.07 6.39 -7.19
N ILE A 122 -7.10 6.69 -6.32
CA ILE A 122 -5.80 7.18 -6.74
C ILE A 122 -4.82 6.01 -6.83
N LEU A 123 -4.10 5.96 -7.95
CA LEU A 123 -2.97 5.05 -8.15
C LEU A 123 -1.71 5.88 -8.35
N ALA A 124 -0.71 5.66 -7.51
CA ALA A 124 0.55 6.37 -7.61
C ALA A 124 1.71 5.40 -7.52
N GLU A 125 2.80 5.74 -8.18
CA GLU A 125 4.05 5.00 -8.10
C GLU A 125 4.95 5.62 -7.05
N ALA A 126 5.50 4.79 -6.18
CA ALA A 126 6.27 5.25 -5.02
C ALA A 126 7.65 5.81 -5.39
N MET A 127 8.12 5.57 -6.60
CA MET A 127 9.45 6.02 -7.05
C MET A 127 9.69 7.49 -6.78
N THR A 128 8.68 8.33 -6.93
CA THR A 128 8.81 9.76 -6.76
C THR A 128 8.99 10.20 -5.32
N LEU A 129 8.60 9.37 -4.36
CA LEU A 129 8.68 9.73 -2.94
C LEU A 129 10.11 9.98 -2.48
N TYR A 130 11.07 9.26 -3.05
CA TYR A 130 12.46 9.37 -2.66
C TYR A 130 13.15 10.59 -3.25
N HIS A 131 12.59 11.13 -4.28
CA HIS A 131 13.20 12.23 -5.04
C HIS A 131 12.45 13.54 -4.90
N MET A 132 11.31 13.52 -4.26
CA MET A 132 10.56 14.74 -4.00
C MET A 132 11.18 15.48 -2.83
N PRO A 133 11.34 16.80 -2.95
CA PRO A 133 11.72 17.59 -1.78
C PRO A 133 10.69 17.37 -0.69
N ILE A 134 11.16 17.33 0.53
CA ILE A 134 10.28 17.18 1.68
C ILE A 134 9.64 18.53 1.95
N TYR A 135 8.37 18.60 1.76
CA TYR A 135 7.62 19.81 2.06
C TYR A 135 6.55 19.57 3.09
#